data_793024d81b88018e4f7726eff2c4f9e2
#
_entry.id   793024d81b88018e4f7726eff2c4f9e2
#
_cell.length_a   1.000
_cell.length_b   1.000
_cell.length_c   1.000
_cell.angle_alpha   90.00
_cell.angle_beta   90.00
_cell.angle_gamma   90.00
#
_symmetry.space_group_name_H-M   'P 1'
#
loop_
_entity.id
_entity.type
_entity.pdbx_description
1 polymer ?
#
loop_
_entity_poly.entity_id
_entity_poly.type
_entity_poly.pdbx_seq_one_letter_code
_entity_poly.pdbx_strand_id
1 'polypeptide(L)'
;MDFFPSNETIPSQWRIDVPLEQTSYLCDGEIREWSGEQHDVYSPICEGGERKRIGSYPLLDAHNAQEALDAAHKAYNYGRGEWPTMSVEERISRVEAFAYDMREKRDEVVKLLMWEIGKTLPDSQKEFDRTIDYIYATIDALKELDRLSSRFVIEEGIIGQIRRSPLGIVLCMGPFNYPLNETFAT
;
A
#
# COMPACT_ATOMS: atom_id res chain seq x y z
N MET A 1 3.01 35.21 -14.89
CA MET A 1 2.06 34.66 -13.89
C MET A 1 2.70 33.42 -13.36
N ASP A 2 3.14 33.44 -12.09
CA ASP A 2 3.63 32.23 -11.47
C ASP A 2 2.44 31.31 -11.19
N PHE A 3 2.42 30.18 -11.87
CA PHE A 3 1.37 29.15 -11.71
C PHE A 3 1.46 28.44 -10.35
N PHE A 4 2.66 28.39 -9.78
CA PHE A 4 2.93 27.67 -8.55
C PHE A 4 3.10 28.63 -7.38
N PRO A 5 2.66 28.24 -6.18
CA PRO A 5 2.87 29.07 -4.98
C PRO A 5 4.37 29.13 -4.66
N SER A 6 4.81 30.28 -4.13
CA SER A 6 6.14 30.33 -3.53
C SER A 6 6.17 29.52 -2.22
N ASN A 7 7.32 28.99 -1.86
CA ASN A 7 7.47 28.21 -0.62
C ASN A 7 7.00 28.99 0.62
N GLU A 8 7.15 30.31 0.62
CA GLU A 8 6.71 31.23 1.69
C GLU A 8 5.19 31.26 1.86
N THR A 9 4.43 31.07 0.77
CA THR A 9 2.96 31.09 0.79
C THR A 9 2.34 29.75 1.16
N ILE A 10 3.12 28.65 1.11
CA ILE A 10 2.67 27.32 1.53
C ILE A 10 2.69 27.25 3.07
N PRO A 11 1.58 26.86 3.74
CA PRO A 11 1.59 26.66 5.18
C PRO A 11 2.68 25.68 5.61
N SER A 12 3.37 25.97 6.71
CA SER A 12 4.57 25.22 7.16
C SER A 12 4.32 23.70 7.31
N GLN A 13 3.14 23.32 7.78
CA GLN A 13 2.76 21.91 7.93
C GLN A 13 2.73 21.14 6.61
N TRP A 14 2.55 21.81 5.47
CA TRP A 14 2.49 21.21 4.14
C TRP A 14 3.78 21.35 3.34
N ARG A 15 4.82 21.96 3.90
CA ARG A 15 6.12 22.07 3.23
C ARG A 15 6.90 20.77 3.34
N ILE A 16 7.74 20.54 2.33
CA ILE A 16 8.84 19.58 2.39
C ILE A 16 10.12 20.42 2.40
N ASP A 17 10.62 20.72 3.58
CA ASP A 17 11.83 21.52 3.77
C ASP A 17 13.10 20.68 3.64
N VAL A 18 13.00 19.38 4.01
CA VAL A 18 14.07 18.39 3.90
C VAL A 18 13.58 17.23 3.03
N PRO A 19 14.31 16.88 1.96
CA PRO A 19 13.97 15.71 1.14
C PRO A 19 13.93 14.43 1.97
N LEU A 20 12.97 13.55 1.67
CA LEU A 20 12.84 12.25 2.31
C LEU A 20 13.72 11.22 1.60
N GLU A 21 14.83 10.85 2.21
CA GLU A 21 15.75 9.85 1.67
C GLU A 21 15.37 8.46 2.19
N GLN A 22 14.69 7.68 1.35
CA GLN A 22 14.38 6.28 1.65
C GLN A 22 15.60 5.42 1.36
N THR A 23 16.19 4.81 2.38
CA THR A 23 17.40 3.99 2.27
C THR A 23 17.17 2.52 2.57
N SER A 24 15.91 2.13 2.79
CA SER A 24 15.59 0.75 3.16
C SER A 24 14.38 0.23 2.39
N TYR A 25 14.24 -1.08 2.34
CA TYR A 25 13.09 -1.76 1.75
C TYR A 25 12.70 -2.99 2.58
N LEU A 26 11.47 -3.45 2.45
CA LEU A 26 10.95 -4.62 3.15
C LEU A 26 11.06 -5.86 2.24
N CYS A 27 11.71 -6.92 2.72
CA CYS A 27 11.74 -8.20 2.03
C CYS A 27 11.81 -9.36 3.04
N ASP A 28 11.06 -10.42 2.83
CA ASP A 28 10.98 -11.61 3.72
C ASP A 28 10.67 -11.26 5.20
N GLY A 29 9.84 -10.23 5.42
CA GLY A 29 9.48 -9.78 6.77
C GLY A 29 10.56 -8.94 7.48
N GLU A 30 11.65 -8.60 6.81
CA GLU A 30 12.77 -7.83 7.36
C GLU A 30 12.97 -6.50 6.64
N ILE A 31 13.26 -5.45 7.39
CA ILE A 31 13.72 -4.17 6.84
C ILE A 31 15.20 -4.32 6.49
N ARG A 32 15.54 -4.10 5.23
CA ARG A 32 16.92 -4.20 4.71
C ARG A 32 17.41 -2.84 4.27
N GLU A 33 18.66 -2.53 4.61
CA GLU A 33 19.31 -1.31 4.16
C GLU A 33 19.78 -1.44 2.71
N TRP A 34 19.57 -0.37 1.94
CA TRP A 34 20.01 -0.27 0.56
C TRP A 34 21.22 0.65 0.44
N SER A 35 22.29 0.15 -0.15
CA SER A 35 23.54 0.90 -0.42
C SER A 35 23.82 1.10 -1.91
N GLY A 36 22.89 0.68 -2.77
CA GLY A 36 23.02 0.81 -4.22
C GLY A 36 22.50 2.15 -4.76
N GLU A 37 22.21 2.19 -6.04
CA GLU A 37 21.70 3.36 -6.74
C GLU A 37 20.33 3.78 -6.19
N GLN A 38 20.13 5.11 -6.07
CA GLN A 38 18.87 5.72 -5.63
C GLN A 38 18.18 6.35 -6.82
N HIS A 39 16.86 6.31 -6.83
CA HIS A 39 16.03 7.07 -7.77
C HIS A 39 15.51 8.33 -7.11
N ASP A 40 15.87 9.50 -7.68
CA ASP A 40 15.38 10.78 -7.20
C ASP A 40 13.91 11.01 -7.55
N VAL A 41 13.16 11.51 -6.59
CA VAL A 41 11.75 11.88 -6.75
C VAL A 41 11.60 13.38 -6.84
N TYR A 42 11.00 13.84 -7.93
CA TYR A 42 10.74 15.24 -8.18
C TYR A 42 9.24 15.52 -8.21
N SER A 43 8.84 16.56 -7.50
CA SER A 43 7.47 17.06 -7.57
C SER A 43 7.15 17.62 -8.96
N PRO A 44 5.92 17.47 -9.47
CA PRO A 44 5.44 18.25 -10.60
C PRO A 44 5.24 19.73 -10.26
N ILE A 45 5.22 20.07 -8.97
CA ILE A 45 5.12 21.45 -8.50
C ILE A 45 6.51 22.08 -8.60
N CYS A 46 6.61 23.17 -9.38
CA CYS A 46 7.87 23.89 -9.55
C CYS A 46 8.05 24.97 -8.47
N GLU A 47 9.29 25.14 -8.06
CA GLU A 47 9.73 26.23 -7.20
C GLU A 47 10.85 26.99 -7.92
N GLY A 48 10.69 28.31 -8.10
CA GLY A 48 11.65 29.11 -8.87
C GLY A 48 11.80 28.74 -10.35
N GLY A 49 10.79 28.06 -10.93
CA GLY A 49 10.79 27.59 -12.31
C GLY A 49 11.39 26.20 -12.53
N GLU A 50 11.91 25.56 -11.47
CA GLU A 50 12.47 24.20 -11.51
C GLU A 50 11.65 23.22 -10.68
N ARG A 51 11.65 21.93 -11.06
CA ARG A 51 10.99 20.88 -10.29
C ARG A 51 11.69 20.68 -8.95
N LYS A 52 10.93 20.70 -7.87
CA LYS A 52 11.47 20.47 -6.53
C LYS A 52 11.77 19.01 -6.31
N ARG A 53 13.02 18.68 -5.93
CA ARG A 53 13.36 17.35 -5.44
C ARG A 53 12.77 17.16 -4.04
N ILE A 54 11.99 16.10 -3.86
CA ILE A 54 11.28 15.82 -2.61
C ILE A 54 11.83 14.60 -1.87
N GLY A 55 12.69 13.82 -2.49
CA GLY A 55 13.33 12.67 -1.88
C GLY A 55 13.96 11.71 -2.87
N SER A 56 14.26 10.52 -2.39
CA SER A 56 14.71 9.40 -3.20
C SER A 56 14.24 8.06 -2.60
N TYR A 57 14.30 7.00 -3.41
CA TYR A 57 14.05 5.63 -2.96
C TYR A 57 15.04 4.64 -3.61
N PRO A 58 15.24 3.43 -3.01
CA PRO A 58 16.10 2.40 -3.58
C PRO A 58 15.72 2.01 -5.01
N LEU A 59 16.63 2.15 -5.95
CA LEU A 59 16.45 1.64 -7.30
C LEU A 59 16.82 0.15 -7.31
N LEU A 60 15.85 -0.68 -6.91
CA LEU A 60 15.99 -2.13 -6.86
C LEU A 60 16.09 -2.71 -8.28
N ASP A 61 16.93 -3.72 -8.44
CA ASP A 61 17.17 -4.38 -9.73
C ASP A 61 16.40 -5.71 -9.87
N ALA A 62 16.65 -6.42 -10.97
CA ALA A 62 16.00 -7.70 -11.24
C ALA A 62 16.37 -8.78 -10.21
N HIS A 63 17.56 -8.69 -9.59
CA HIS A 63 17.96 -9.62 -8.54
C HIS A 63 17.12 -9.43 -7.29
N ASN A 64 16.91 -8.18 -6.86
CA ASN A 64 16.05 -7.86 -5.72
C ASN A 64 14.58 -8.23 -5.98
N ALA A 65 14.10 -8.03 -7.20
CA ALA A 65 12.76 -8.47 -7.59
C ALA A 65 12.61 -9.99 -7.50
N GLN A 66 13.64 -10.75 -7.90
CA GLN A 66 13.65 -12.20 -7.79
C GLN A 66 13.71 -12.65 -6.32
N GLU A 67 14.51 -11.99 -5.47
CA GLU A 67 14.53 -12.27 -4.03
C GLU A 67 13.15 -12.06 -3.39
N ALA A 68 12.45 -10.99 -3.75
CA ALA A 68 11.09 -10.73 -3.25
C ALA A 68 10.10 -11.81 -3.70
N LEU A 69 10.20 -12.26 -4.96
CA LEU A 69 9.38 -13.35 -5.49
C LEU A 69 9.68 -14.67 -4.77
N ASP A 70 10.96 -14.99 -4.54
CA ASP A 70 11.37 -16.21 -3.83
C ASP A 70 10.90 -16.18 -2.37
N ALA A 71 10.96 -15.02 -1.71
CA ALA A 71 10.41 -14.82 -0.37
C ALA A 71 8.89 -15.05 -0.33
N ALA A 72 8.16 -14.51 -1.31
CA ALA A 72 6.72 -14.73 -1.44
C ALA A 72 6.39 -16.21 -1.72
N HIS A 73 7.17 -16.90 -2.56
CA HIS A 73 7.06 -18.34 -2.80
C HIS A 73 7.27 -19.15 -1.52
N LYS A 74 8.32 -18.84 -0.77
CA LYS A 74 8.64 -19.47 0.52
C LYS A 74 7.48 -19.26 1.51
N ALA A 75 6.97 -18.03 1.63
CA ALA A 75 5.88 -17.70 2.54
C ALA A 75 4.55 -18.39 2.14
N TYR A 76 4.25 -18.47 0.85
CA TYR A 76 3.06 -19.17 0.34
C TYR A 76 3.16 -20.69 0.47
N ASN A 77 4.31 -21.27 0.19
CA ASN A 77 4.63 -22.69 0.30
C ASN A 77 3.50 -23.60 -0.25
N TYR A 78 3.08 -23.38 -1.52
CA TYR A 78 1.97 -24.12 -2.16
C TYR A 78 0.67 -24.10 -1.35
N GLY A 79 0.35 -22.99 -0.68
CA GLY A 79 -0.81 -22.85 0.18
C GLY A 79 -0.68 -23.46 1.57
N ARG A 80 0.52 -23.88 1.97
CA ARG A 80 0.83 -24.51 3.27
C ARG A 80 1.61 -23.58 4.21
N GLY A 81 1.96 -22.37 3.75
CA GLY A 81 2.64 -21.38 4.56
C GLY A 81 1.76 -20.84 5.70
N GLU A 82 2.34 -20.03 6.56
CA GLU A 82 1.65 -19.47 7.73
C GLU A 82 0.43 -18.66 7.31
N TRP A 83 0.59 -17.69 6.39
CA TRP A 83 -0.50 -16.82 5.97
C TRP A 83 -1.68 -17.55 5.32
N PRO A 84 -1.50 -18.42 4.32
CA PRO A 84 -2.62 -19.13 3.70
C PRO A 84 -3.31 -20.15 4.62
N THR A 85 -2.64 -20.65 5.67
CA THR A 85 -3.23 -21.61 6.63
C THR A 85 -3.75 -20.94 7.90
N MET A 86 -3.45 -19.67 8.10
CA MET A 86 -3.96 -18.86 9.22
C MET A 86 -5.48 -18.77 9.16
N SER A 87 -6.13 -18.76 10.30
CA SER A 87 -7.58 -18.54 10.36
C SER A 87 -7.98 -17.18 9.77
N VAL A 88 -9.22 -17.06 9.33
CA VAL A 88 -9.76 -15.80 8.81
C VAL A 88 -9.69 -14.70 9.88
N GLU A 89 -10.02 -15.05 11.13
CA GLU A 89 -9.98 -14.13 12.26
C GLU A 89 -8.56 -13.59 12.52
N GLU A 90 -7.55 -14.45 12.52
CA GLU A 90 -6.15 -14.05 12.70
C GLU A 90 -5.66 -13.15 11.58
N ARG A 91 -5.98 -13.46 10.32
CA ARG A 91 -5.63 -12.60 9.17
C ARG A 91 -6.29 -11.23 9.27
N ILE A 92 -7.57 -11.19 9.63
CA ILE A 92 -8.31 -9.93 9.86
C ILE A 92 -7.63 -9.11 10.95
N SER A 93 -7.30 -9.71 12.08
CA SER A 93 -6.62 -9.01 13.20
C SER A 93 -5.30 -8.36 12.75
N ARG A 94 -4.52 -9.02 11.89
CA ARG A 94 -3.28 -8.46 11.36
C ARG A 94 -3.52 -7.28 10.40
N VAL A 95 -4.55 -7.38 9.55
CA VAL A 95 -4.90 -6.30 8.62
C VAL A 95 -5.51 -5.11 9.36
N GLU A 96 -6.31 -5.35 10.39
CA GLU A 96 -6.85 -4.28 11.27
C GLU A 96 -5.71 -3.55 12.00
N ALA A 97 -4.70 -4.25 12.51
CA ALA A 97 -3.52 -3.65 13.11
C ALA A 97 -2.75 -2.78 12.11
N PHE A 98 -2.52 -3.29 10.89
CA PHE A 98 -1.90 -2.50 9.82
C PHE A 98 -2.70 -1.24 9.49
N ALA A 99 -4.02 -1.34 9.34
CA ALA A 99 -4.88 -0.19 9.05
C ALA A 99 -4.87 0.84 10.18
N TYR A 100 -4.75 0.39 11.43
CA TYR A 100 -4.60 1.26 12.59
C TYR A 100 -3.27 2.05 12.53
N ASP A 101 -2.15 1.35 12.33
CA ASP A 101 -0.83 1.99 12.24
C ASP A 101 -0.73 2.94 11.03
N MET A 102 -1.37 2.58 9.92
CA MET A 102 -1.45 3.42 8.72
C MET A 102 -2.17 4.75 9.01
N ARG A 103 -3.23 4.76 9.82
CA ARG A 103 -3.95 5.98 10.20
C ARG A 103 -3.07 7.00 10.93
N GLU A 104 -2.13 6.53 11.75
CA GLU A 104 -1.17 7.40 12.46
C GLU A 104 -0.25 8.15 11.47
N LYS A 105 -0.11 7.64 10.25
CA LYS A 105 0.70 8.24 9.18
C LYS A 105 -0.09 9.15 8.23
N ARG A 106 -1.38 9.38 8.50
CA ARG A 106 -2.30 10.07 7.59
C ARG A 106 -1.74 11.41 7.08
N ASP A 107 -1.34 12.29 7.97
CA ASP A 107 -0.92 13.65 7.58
C ASP A 107 0.40 13.65 6.80
N GLU A 108 1.29 12.72 7.11
CA GLU A 108 2.54 12.51 6.37
C GLU A 108 2.27 12.01 4.94
N VAL A 109 1.42 10.99 4.80
CA VAL A 109 1.07 10.41 3.50
C VAL A 109 0.27 11.40 2.65
N VAL A 110 -0.70 12.12 3.23
CA VAL A 110 -1.46 13.17 2.53
C VAL A 110 -0.52 14.25 1.99
N LYS A 111 0.45 14.69 2.78
CA LYS A 111 1.46 15.65 2.34
C LYS A 111 2.30 15.12 1.17
N LEU A 112 2.73 13.86 1.23
CA LEU A 112 3.49 13.24 0.15
C LEU A 112 2.67 13.12 -1.14
N LEU A 113 1.40 12.73 -1.07
CA LEU A 113 0.48 12.70 -2.22
C LEU A 113 0.33 14.08 -2.88
N MET A 114 0.24 15.15 -2.10
CA MET A 114 0.18 16.50 -2.64
C MET A 114 1.44 16.87 -3.43
N TRP A 115 2.60 16.55 -2.91
CA TRP A 115 3.86 16.93 -3.53
C TRP A 115 4.28 16.01 -4.68
N GLU A 116 4.15 14.70 -4.50
CA GLU A 116 4.67 13.71 -5.45
C GLU A 116 3.86 13.67 -6.75
N ILE A 117 2.54 13.83 -6.66
CA ILE A 117 1.66 13.74 -7.82
C ILE A 117 0.88 15.04 -8.10
N GLY A 118 1.08 16.06 -7.32
CA GLY A 118 0.41 17.37 -7.50
C GLY A 118 -1.09 17.34 -7.19
N LYS A 119 -1.56 16.44 -6.32
CA LYS A 119 -2.96 16.41 -5.90
C LYS A 119 -3.32 17.58 -5.01
N THR A 120 -4.58 18.02 -5.07
CA THR A 120 -5.12 18.98 -4.13
C THR A 120 -5.19 18.37 -2.71
N LEU A 121 -5.17 19.20 -1.67
CA LEU A 121 -5.33 18.70 -0.30
C LEU A 121 -6.61 17.88 -0.10
N PRO A 122 -7.81 18.33 -0.55
CA PRO A 122 -9.02 17.53 -0.42
C PRO A 122 -8.96 16.17 -1.13
N ASP A 123 -8.33 16.11 -2.33
CA ASP A 123 -8.23 14.85 -3.07
C ASP A 123 -7.22 13.90 -2.44
N SER A 124 -6.11 14.42 -1.90
CA SER A 124 -5.12 13.64 -1.16
C SER A 124 -5.70 13.04 0.12
N GLN A 125 -6.45 13.84 0.87
CA GLN A 125 -7.18 13.37 2.06
C GLN A 125 -8.20 12.29 1.69
N LYS A 126 -9.00 12.55 0.64
CA LYS A 126 -10.00 11.59 0.15
C LYS A 126 -9.37 10.28 -0.32
N GLU A 127 -8.22 10.31 -0.98
CA GLU A 127 -7.54 9.07 -1.38
C GLU A 127 -7.13 8.26 -0.16
N PHE A 128 -6.51 8.90 0.83
CA PHE A 128 -6.11 8.23 2.06
C PHE A 128 -7.30 7.63 2.79
N ASP A 129 -8.31 8.44 3.07
CA ASP A 129 -9.49 8.03 3.85
C ASP A 129 -10.24 6.89 3.13
N ARG A 130 -10.42 6.98 1.81
CA ARG A 130 -11.02 5.92 1.01
C ARG A 130 -10.22 4.63 1.00
N THR A 131 -8.89 4.71 1.03
CA THR A 131 -8.04 3.51 1.12
C THR A 131 -8.31 2.75 2.42
N ILE A 132 -8.38 3.47 3.53
CA ILE A 132 -8.73 2.88 4.83
C ILE A 132 -10.16 2.29 4.80
N ASP A 133 -11.13 3.00 4.23
CA ASP A 133 -12.50 2.52 4.12
C ASP A 133 -12.58 1.23 3.29
N TYR A 134 -11.82 1.13 2.20
CA TYR A 134 -11.78 -0.08 1.37
C TYR A 134 -11.15 -1.27 2.10
N ILE A 135 -10.11 -1.04 2.90
CA ILE A 135 -9.52 -2.11 3.74
C ILE A 135 -10.59 -2.66 4.68
N TYR A 136 -11.33 -1.79 5.39
CA TYR A 136 -12.40 -2.25 6.30
C TYR A 136 -13.57 -2.88 5.57
N ALA A 137 -13.98 -2.35 4.43
CA ALA A 137 -15.03 -2.96 3.61
C ALA A 137 -14.62 -4.36 3.11
N THR A 138 -13.36 -4.56 2.76
CA THR A 138 -12.81 -5.87 2.38
C THR A 138 -12.82 -6.84 3.56
N ILE A 139 -12.45 -6.37 4.75
CA ILE A 139 -12.53 -7.15 5.99
C ILE A 139 -13.97 -7.61 6.25
N ASP A 140 -14.94 -6.72 6.14
CA ASP A 140 -16.35 -7.06 6.36
C ASP A 140 -16.89 -8.03 5.30
N ALA A 141 -16.48 -7.84 4.05
CA ALA A 141 -16.81 -8.80 2.98
C ALA A 141 -16.19 -10.18 3.25
N LEU A 142 -14.95 -10.24 3.75
CA LEU A 142 -14.29 -11.50 4.11
C LEU A 142 -15.01 -12.21 5.28
N LYS A 143 -15.43 -11.47 6.31
CA LYS A 143 -16.23 -12.00 7.43
C LYS A 143 -17.51 -12.66 6.92
N GLU A 144 -18.22 -11.99 6.01
CA GLU A 144 -19.47 -12.52 5.44
C GLU A 144 -19.21 -13.75 4.55
N LEU A 145 -18.17 -13.72 3.73
CA LEU A 145 -17.77 -14.86 2.90
C LEU A 145 -17.37 -16.08 3.74
N ASP A 146 -16.67 -15.90 4.86
CA ASP A 146 -16.31 -16.97 5.77
C ASP A 146 -17.54 -17.58 6.42
N ARG A 147 -18.46 -16.73 6.90
CA ARG A 147 -19.73 -17.15 7.48
C ARG A 147 -20.57 -17.97 6.51
N LEU A 148 -20.59 -17.62 5.23
CA LEU A 148 -21.30 -18.35 4.18
C LEU A 148 -20.59 -19.68 3.85
N SER A 149 -19.27 -19.67 3.81
CA SER A 149 -18.44 -20.86 3.49
C SER A 149 -18.53 -21.95 4.56
N SER A 150 -18.93 -21.62 5.79
CA SER A 150 -19.14 -22.58 6.88
C SER A 150 -20.45 -23.39 6.75
N ARG A 151 -21.36 -23.00 5.86
CA ARG A 151 -22.68 -23.59 5.73
C ARG A 151 -22.73 -24.64 4.64
N PHE A 152 -23.54 -25.70 4.89
CA PHE A 152 -23.95 -26.62 3.85
C PHE A 152 -25.18 -26.07 3.12
N VAL A 153 -25.20 -26.23 1.82
CA VAL A 153 -26.34 -25.92 0.96
C VAL A 153 -26.90 -27.24 0.43
N ILE A 154 -28.23 -27.40 0.48
CA ILE A 154 -28.91 -28.54 -0.09
C ILE A 154 -29.66 -28.07 -1.33
N GLU A 155 -29.31 -28.61 -2.48
CA GLU A 155 -29.96 -28.30 -3.74
C GLU A 155 -30.25 -29.60 -4.50
N GLU A 156 -31.49 -29.82 -4.86
CA GLU A 156 -31.96 -31.04 -5.53
C GLU A 156 -31.52 -32.36 -4.84
N GLY A 157 -31.44 -32.35 -3.51
CA GLY A 157 -31.01 -33.52 -2.72
C GLY A 157 -29.50 -33.72 -2.59
N ILE A 158 -28.71 -32.83 -3.18
CA ILE A 158 -27.24 -32.83 -3.04
C ILE A 158 -26.85 -31.88 -1.91
N ILE A 159 -26.03 -32.38 -0.98
CA ILE A 159 -25.44 -31.56 0.08
C ILE A 159 -24.07 -31.09 -0.38
N GLY A 160 -23.91 -29.79 -0.53
CA GLY A 160 -22.65 -29.15 -0.96
C GLY A 160 -22.15 -28.12 0.03
N GLN A 161 -20.86 -27.85 0.00
CA GLN A 161 -20.22 -26.73 0.71
C GLN A 161 -19.23 -26.05 -0.22
N ILE A 162 -19.30 -24.74 -0.30
CA ILE A 162 -18.33 -23.93 -1.07
C ILE A 162 -17.25 -23.46 -0.14
N ARG A 163 -16.02 -23.90 -0.37
CA ARG A 163 -14.84 -23.41 0.33
C ARG A 163 -13.95 -22.61 -0.62
N ARG A 164 -13.38 -21.54 -0.12
CA ARG A 164 -12.39 -20.73 -0.84
C ARG A 164 -10.99 -21.16 -0.45
N SER A 165 -10.08 -21.14 -1.40
CA SER A 165 -8.66 -21.39 -1.18
C SER A 165 -7.81 -20.26 -1.75
N PRO A 166 -6.57 -20.08 -1.27
CA PRO A 166 -5.66 -19.07 -1.80
C PRO A 166 -5.40 -19.28 -3.29
N LEU A 167 -5.37 -18.19 -4.06
CA LEU A 167 -5.04 -18.24 -5.50
C LEU A 167 -3.55 -18.43 -5.75
N GLY A 168 -2.70 -17.94 -4.84
CA GLY A 168 -1.25 -17.96 -4.99
C GLY A 168 -0.63 -16.62 -4.60
N ILE A 169 0.49 -16.33 -5.23
CA ILE A 169 1.21 -15.06 -5.05
C ILE A 169 0.57 -14.02 -5.96
N VAL A 170 0.37 -12.82 -5.42
CA VAL A 170 -0.23 -11.69 -6.12
C VAL A 170 0.77 -10.54 -6.16
N LEU A 171 0.95 -9.93 -7.33
CA LEU A 171 1.68 -8.68 -7.49
C LEU A 171 0.69 -7.51 -7.48
N CYS A 172 0.86 -6.61 -6.51
CA CYS A 172 0.07 -5.39 -6.41
C CYS A 172 0.90 -4.21 -6.94
N MET A 173 0.36 -3.47 -7.91
CA MET A 173 1.01 -2.29 -8.48
C MET A 173 -0.01 -1.15 -8.55
N GLY A 174 0.27 -0.06 -7.83
CA GLY A 174 -0.53 1.15 -7.93
C GLY A 174 -0.15 2.00 -9.16
N PRO A 175 -1.13 2.63 -9.84
CA PRO A 175 -0.84 3.60 -10.89
C PRO A 175 -0.32 4.90 -10.28
N PHE A 176 0.39 5.71 -11.08
CA PHE A 176 1.00 6.93 -10.58
C PHE A 176 0.00 7.94 -10.00
N ASN A 177 -1.26 7.97 -10.46
CA ASN A 177 -2.29 8.93 -10.06
C ASN A 177 -3.14 8.48 -8.85
N TYR A 178 -3.05 7.19 -8.46
CA TYR A 178 -3.66 6.63 -7.25
C TYR A 178 -2.70 5.65 -6.56
N PRO A 179 -1.47 6.11 -6.21
CA PRO A 179 -0.40 5.23 -5.76
C PRO A 179 -0.73 4.53 -4.44
N LEU A 180 -1.46 5.20 -3.56
CA LEU A 180 -1.83 4.63 -2.27
C LEU A 180 -3.02 3.68 -2.40
N ASN A 181 -4.13 4.18 -2.96
CA ASN A 181 -5.40 3.44 -2.96
C ASN A 181 -5.29 2.11 -3.71
N GLU A 182 -4.75 2.12 -4.92
CA GLU A 182 -4.70 0.90 -5.74
C GLU A 182 -3.66 -0.11 -5.24
N THR A 183 -2.64 0.34 -4.50
CA THR A 183 -1.63 -0.56 -3.91
C THR A 183 -2.16 -1.29 -2.67
N PHE A 184 -2.97 -0.62 -1.85
CA PHE A 184 -3.39 -1.16 -0.55
C PHE A 184 -4.86 -1.62 -0.48
N ALA A 185 -5.67 -1.32 -1.50
CA ALA A 185 -7.07 -1.74 -1.56
C ALA A 185 -7.30 -3.01 -2.38
N THR A 186 -6.24 -3.59 -2.95
CA THR A 186 -6.31 -4.79 -3.81
C THR A 186 -6.11 -6.09 -3.04
#